data_1ece33a3f918294b488d49fae8d421d4
#
_entry.id   1ece33a3f918294b488d49fae8d421d4
#
_cell.length_a   1.000
_cell.length_b   1.000
_cell.length_c   1.000
_cell.angle_alpha   90.00
_cell.angle_beta   90.00
_cell.angle_gamma   90.00
#
_symmetry.space_group_name_H-M   'P 1'
#
loop_
_entity.id
_entity.type
_entity.pdbx_description
1 polymer ?
#
loop_
_entity_poly.entity_id
_entity_poly.type
_entity_poly.pdbx_seq_one_letter_code
_entity_poly.pdbx_strand_id
1 'polypeptide(L)'
;MNTKITLTLLLTLISVTFSNVNNSTDAAEIGYELEGVQTADKIPTDINMDSLARLPQVSRQGLDVIGRGAFDTYVSPGTGYETGLRGPIGMWMHSPVLAEAMFDVRQRVRYGTEKDQRLTELIIISTAREINNQYEYSAHEPLAQSAGLEQGIIDIVRFRRPLENLPPTDGLGEIEHTLIQFTRELISEEKVSSQTFAKAIELFGNQGVMDITGLIGYYNFVAMTLKAFDVQRPAGSELLLPIRDDTL
;
A
#
# COMPACT_ATOMS: atom_id res chain seq x y z
N MET A 1 43.83 21.65 30.09
CA MET A 1 43.08 20.63 30.83
C MET A 1 41.88 20.22 29.96
N ASN A 2 42.02 19.12 29.24
CA ASN A 2 40.99 18.61 28.36
C ASN A 2 40.23 17.50 29.08
N THR A 3 38.98 17.74 29.41
CA THR A 3 38.12 16.74 30.01
C THR A 3 37.31 16.04 28.86
N LYS A 4 37.69 14.82 28.56
CA LYS A 4 36.90 13.93 27.66
C LYS A 4 35.71 13.39 28.44
N ILE A 5 34.50 13.69 27.99
CA ILE A 5 33.28 13.06 28.48
C ILE A 5 32.99 11.84 27.58
N THR A 6 33.15 10.65 28.16
CA THR A 6 32.79 9.38 27.53
C THR A 6 31.33 9.13 27.80
N LEU A 7 30.50 9.14 26.73
CA LEU A 7 29.08 8.81 26.80
C LEU A 7 28.94 7.29 26.63
N THR A 8 28.66 6.60 27.72
CA THR A 8 28.35 5.14 27.70
C THR A 8 26.90 4.96 27.34
N LEU A 9 26.64 4.37 26.15
CA LEU A 9 25.31 4.03 25.67
C LEU A 9 24.89 2.74 26.37
N LEU A 10 23.91 2.80 27.27
CA LEU A 10 23.29 1.64 27.92
C LEU A 10 22.17 1.12 27.01
N LEU A 11 22.41 0.00 26.31
CA LEU A 11 21.36 -0.74 25.59
C LEU A 11 20.50 -1.47 26.62
N THR A 12 19.31 -0.97 26.88
CA THR A 12 18.28 -1.71 27.62
C THR A 12 17.49 -2.57 26.61
N LEU A 13 17.72 -3.87 26.64
CA LEU A 13 16.85 -4.84 25.97
C LEU A 13 15.49 -4.82 26.68
N ILE A 14 14.47 -4.30 26.02
CA ILE A 14 13.08 -4.47 26.45
C ILE A 14 12.59 -5.78 25.82
N SER A 15 12.51 -6.84 26.62
CA SER A 15 11.80 -8.06 26.26
C SER A 15 10.30 -7.78 26.29
N VAL A 16 9.69 -7.61 25.15
CA VAL A 16 8.22 -7.56 25.04
C VAL A 16 7.73 -8.98 25.02
N THR A 17 7.18 -9.44 26.14
CA THR A 17 6.41 -10.68 26.20
C THR A 17 5.03 -10.39 25.62
N PHE A 18 4.78 -10.91 24.41
CA PHE A 18 3.43 -10.93 23.85
C PHE A 18 2.57 -11.90 24.67
N SER A 19 1.64 -11.36 25.44
CA SER A 19 0.54 -12.14 25.98
C SER A 19 -0.41 -12.47 24.84
N ASN A 20 -0.54 -13.75 24.50
CA ASN A 20 -1.57 -14.24 23.60
C ASN A 20 -2.95 -13.85 24.12
N VAL A 21 -3.55 -12.82 23.53
CA VAL A 21 -4.99 -12.62 23.64
C VAL A 21 -5.62 -13.35 22.46
N ASN A 22 -6.19 -14.51 22.75
CA ASN A 22 -7.02 -15.27 21.81
C ASN A 22 -8.25 -14.41 21.43
N ASN A 23 -8.18 -13.73 20.30
CA ASN A 23 -9.35 -13.18 19.61
C ASN A 23 -9.73 -14.10 18.43
N SER A 24 -10.02 -15.36 18.74
CA SER A 24 -10.41 -16.34 17.72
C SER A 24 -11.92 -16.38 17.43
N THR A 25 -12.72 -15.51 18.06
CA THR A 25 -14.19 -15.59 17.96
C THR A 25 -14.80 -14.69 16.88
N ASP A 26 -14.16 -13.62 16.45
CA ASP A 26 -14.74 -12.70 15.45
C ASP A 26 -14.38 -13.05 13.98
N ALA A 27 -13.33 -13.83 13.75
CA ALA A 27 -12.94 -14.22 12.39
C ALA A 27 -13.75 -15.41 11.84
N ALA A 28 -14.27 -16.26 12.71
CA ALA A 28 -15.05 -17.44 12.34
C ALA A 28 -16.45 -17.14 11.78
N GLU A 29 -17.02 -15.97 12.07
CA GLU A 29 -18.33 -15.56 11.59
C GLU A 29 -18.33 -15.04 10.14
N ILE A 30 -17.15 -14.73 9.55
CA ILE A 30 -17.05 -14.11 8.22
C ILE A 30 -16.41 -15.05 7.18
N GLY A 31 -15.97 -16.24 7.58
CA GLY A 31 -15.38 -17.24 6.64
C GLY A 31 -14.01 -16.84 6.08
N TYR A 32 -13.19 -16.09 6.81
CA TYR A 32 -11.83 -15.75 6.44
C TYR A 32 -10.82 -16.48 7.34
N GLU A 33 -9.90 -17.23 6.76
CA GLU A 33 -8.71 -17.73 7.45
C GLU A 33 -7.54 -16.74 7.30
N LEU A 34 -6.88 -16.44 8.44
CA LEU A 34 -5.65 -15.64 8.48
C LEU A 34 -4.46 -16.60 8.45
N GLU A 35 -4.26 -17.30 7.34
CA GLU A 35 -3.05 -18.12 7.16
C GLU A 35 -2.37 -17.79 5.83
N GLY A 36 -1.12 -17.39 5.88
CA GLY A 36 -0.32 -17.32 4.69
C GLY A 36 1.01 -16.59 4.84
N VAL A 37 2.04 -17.33 5.17
CA VAL A 37 3.42 -16.94 4.89
C VAL A 37 3.77 -17.45 3.50
N GLN A 38 4.15 -16.55 2.57
CA GLN A 38 4.65 -16.96 1.26
C GLN A 38 5.98 -17.70 1.44
N THR A 39 6.04 -18.98 1.05
CA THR A 39 7.26 -19.80 1.13
C THR A 39 7.97 -19.84 -0.21
N ALA A 40 9.30 -19.89 -0.20
CA ALA A 40 10.13 -19.97 -1.41
C ALA A 40 9.78 -21.17 -2.31
N ASP A 41 9.27 -22.25 -1.74
CA ASP A 41 8.91 -23.50 -2.45
C ASP A 41 7.69 -23.35 -3.37
N LYS A 42 6.99 -22.22 -3.33
CA LYS A 42 5.79 -21.92 -4.14
C LYS A 42 6.02 -20.87 -5.22
N ILE A 43 7.26 -20.40 -5.43
CA ILE A 43 7.55 -19.45 -6.49
C ILE A 43 7.38 -20.12 -7.86
N PRO A 44 6.55 -19.58 -8.77
CA PRO A 44 6.35 -20.12 -10.12
C PRO A 44 7.66 -20.18 -10.92
N THR A 45 7.76 -21.13 -11.85
CA THR A 45 8.99 -21.36 -12.64
C THR A 45 9.28 -20.29 -13.68
N ASP A 46 8.31 -19.43 -14.00
CA ASP A 46 8.43 -18.30 -14.92
C ASP A 46 8.86 -17.00 -14.23
N ILE A 47 9.22 -17.07 -12.95
CA ILE A 47 9.70 -15.91 -12.16
C ILE A 47 11.22 -15.83 -12.21
N ASN A 48 11.74 -14.65 -12.60
CA ASN A 48 13.17 -14.34 -12.47
C ASN A 48 13.51 -14.02 -11.01
N MET A 49 14.53 -14.70 -10.47
CA MET A 49 14.88 -14.56 -9.06
C MET A 49 15.55 -13.24 -8.70
N ASP A 50 16.06 -12.50 -9.67
CA ASP A 50 16.68 -11.19 -9.49
C ASP A 50 15.66 -10.06 -9.32
N SER A 51 14.51 -10.17 -9.96
CA SER A 51 13.39 -9.21 -9.89
C SER A 51 12.23 -9.68 -9.02
N LEU A 52 12.15 -10.98 -8.73
CA LEU A 52 10.98 -11.67 -8.18
C LEU A 52 9.72 -11.44 -9.04
N ALA A 53 9.87 -11.42 -10.37
CA ALA A 53 8.81 -11.15 -11.32
C ALA A 53 9.04 -11.88 -12.66
N ARG A 54 8.03 -11.88 -13.55
CA ARG A 54 8.13 -12.48 -14.88
C ARG A 54 9.14 -11.82 -15.81
N LEU A 55 9.49 -10.56 -15.61
CA LEU A 55 10.55 -9.89 -16.34
C LEU A 55 11.81 -9.76 -15.47
N PRO A 56 13.01 -9.87 -16.05
CA PRO A 56 14.27 -9.75 -15.31
C PRO A 56 14.46 -8.35 -14.73
N GLN A 57 15.33 -8.23 -13.72
CA GLN A 57 15.71 -6.94 -13.16
C GLN A 57 16.42 -6.08 -14.20
N VAL A 58 15.93 -4.85 -14.38
CA VAL A 58 16.60 -3.89 -15.27
C VAL A 58 17.80 -3.27 -14.56
N SER A 59 18.97 -3.38 -15.17
CA SER A 59 20.17 -2.69 -14.69
C SER A 59 20.34 -1.33 -15.36
N ARG A 60 20.84 -0.33 -14.62
CA ARG A 60 21.10 1.00 -15.15
C ARG A 60 22.02 0.98 -16.37
N GLN A 61 23.01 0.09 -16.39
CA GLN A 61 24.00 -0.04 -17.46
C GLN A 61 23.38 -0.51 -18.78
N GLY A 62 22.31 -1.32 -18.71
CA GLY A 62 21.60 -1.82 -19.89
C GLY A 62 20.64 -0.81 -20.52
N LEU A 63 20.41 0.34 -19.88
CA LEU A 63 19.48 1.37 -20.36
C LEU A 63 20.15 2.36 -21.31
N ASP A 64 19.36 2.93 -22.22
CA ASP A 64 19.74 4.08 -23.02
C ASP A 64 19.82 5.38 -22.19
N VAL A 65 20.01 6.53 -22.83
CA VAL A 65 20.12 7.82 -22.14
C VAL A 65 18.83 8.18 -21.40
N ILE A 66 17.68 7.95 -22.03
CA ILE A 66 16.35 8.24 -21.43
C ILE A 66 16.12 7.32 -20.24
N GLY A 67 16.35 6.04 -20.42
CA GLY A 67 16.17 5.05 -19.36
C GLY A 67 17.09 5.27 -18.16
N ARG A 68 18.34 5.69 -18.38
CA ARG A 68 19.23 6.07 -17.26
C ARG A 68 18.72 7.29 -16.51
N GLY A 69 18.18 8.29 -17.23
CA GLY A 69 17.56 9.46 -16.58
C GLY A 69 16.39 9.06 -15.68
N ALA A 70 15.46 8.27 -16.20
CA ALA A 70 14.32 7.76 -15.42
C ALA A 70 14.78 6.92 -14.21
N PHE A 71 15.76 6.03 -14.41
CA PHE A 71 16.33 5.22 -13.33
C PHE A 71 16.92 6.12 -12.23
N ASP A 72 17.75 7.10 -12.59
CA ASP A 72 18.40 8.00 -11.64
C ASP A 72 17.36 8.86 -10.88
N THR A 73 16.28 9.23 -11.53
CA THR A 73 15.16 9.93 -10.87
C THR A 73 14.57 9.09 -9.75
N TYR A 74 14.29 7.81 -10.00
CA TYR A 74 13.71 6.93 -8.97
C TYR A 74 14.67 6.63 -7.81
N VAL A 75 15.97 6.45 -8.07
CA VAL A 75 16.93 6.14 -7.00
C VAL A 75 17.51 7.38 -6.30
N SER A 76 17.02 8.57 -6.64
CA SER A 76 17.46 9.80 -5.98
C SER A 76 17.02 9.84 -4.51
N PRO A 77 17.71 10.62 -3.65
CA PRO A 77 17.41 10.69 -2.23
C PRO A 77 15.95 11.09 -1.93
N GLY A 78 15.32 10.42 -0.98
CA GLY A 78 13.96 10.71 -0.52
C GLY A 78 12.85 10.04 -1.32
N THR A 79 13.16 9.18 -2.29
CA THR A 79 12.17 8.47 -3.10
C THR A 79 11.69 7.14 -2.49
N GLY A 80 12.51 6.57 -1.58
CA GLY A 80 12.31 5.23 -1.01
C GLY A 80 12.84 4.09 -1.91
N TYR A 81 13.55 4.43 -3.00
CA TYR A 81 14.16 3.48 -3.93
C TYR A 81 15.68 3.67 -4.07
N GLU A 82 16.32 4.36 -3.13
CA GLU A 82 17.76 4.68 -3.14
C GLU A 82 18.63 3.42 -3.19
N THR A 83 18.14 2.30 -2.68
CA THR A 83 18.83 1.00 -2.66
C THR A 83 18.60 0.17 -3.91
N GLY A 84 17.84 0.68 -4.87
CA GLY A 84 17.52 0.01 -6.14
C GLY A 84 16.03 -0.15 -6.38
N LEU A 85 15.69 -0.41 -7.64
CA LEU A 85 14.30 -0.55 -8.09
C LEU A 85 13.80 -1.97 -7.79
N ARG A 86 12.59 -2.07 -7.30
CA ARG A 86 11.93 -3.34 -6.98
C ARG A 86 10.42 -3.22 -7.13
N GLY A 87 9.73 -4.35 -7.10
CA GLY A 87 8.29 -4.38 -7.19
C GLY A 87 7.77 -3.78 -8.50
N PRO A 88 6.65 -3.06 -8.49
CA PRO A 88 6.05 -2.49 -9.69
C PRO A 88 6.98 -1.51 -10.42
N ILE A 89 7.77 -0.74 -9.67
CA ILE A 89 8.71 0.24 -10.24
C ILE A 89 9.81 -0.46 -11.03
N GLY A 90 10.32 -1.60 -10.55
CA GLY A 90 11.28 -2.42 -11.31
C GLY A 90 10.71 -2.86 -12.65
N MET A 91 9.44 -3.22 -12.69
CA MET A 91 8.75 -3.63 -13.92
C MET A 91 8.54 -2.45 -14.88
N TRP A 92 8.16 -1.27 -14.38
CA TRP A 92 7.98 -0.08 -15.22
C TRP A 92 9.25 0.36 -15.92
N MET A 93 10.41 0.03 -15.39
CA MET A 93 11.70 0.37 -16.01
C MET A 93 11.93 -0.35 -17.34
N HIS A 94 11.14 -1.37 -17.69
CA HIS A 94 11.10 -1.92 -19.05
C HIS A 94 10.44 -0.96 -20.06
N SER A 95 9.80 0.11 -19.60
CA SER A 95 9.27 1.22 -20.40
C SER A 95 9.64 2.55 -19.72
N PRO A 96 10.89 3.03 -19.88
CA PRO A 96 11.42 4.16 -19.11
C PRO A 96 10.60 5.44 -19.23
N VAL A 97 10.06 5.74 -20.42
CA VAL A 97 9.19 6.92 -20.63
C VAL A 97 7.90 6.82 -19.79
N LEU A 98 7.31 5.62 -19.72
CA LEU A 98 6.16 5.38 -18.86
C LEU A 98 6.55 5.50 -17.38
N ALA A 99 7.69 4.93 -16.99
CA ALA A 99 8.19 5.00 -15.62
C ALA A 99 8.37 6.45 -15.14
N GLU A 100 8.96 7.31 -15.98
CA GLU A 100 9.14 8.73 -15.67
C GLU A 100 7.79 9.45 -15.50
N ALA A 101 6.85 9.26 -16.43
CA ALA A 101 5.50 9.84 -16.30
C ALA A 101 4.79 9.38 -15.03
N MET A 102 4.92 8.11 -14.66
CA MET A 102 4.34 7.54 -13.44
C MET A 102 5.04 8.05 -12.18
N PHE A 103 6.32 8.41 -12.25
CA PHE A 103 7.00 9.08 -11.15
C PHE A 103 6.35 10.44 -10.85
N ASP A 104 6.11 11.27 -11.86
CA ASP A 104 5.47 12.56 -11.70
C ASP A 104 4.06 12.44 -11.12
N VAL A 105 3.26 11.50 -11.63
CA VAL A 105 1.95 11.18 -11.07
C VAL A 105 2.07 10.80 -9.59
N ARG A 106 3.00 9.90 -9.23
CA ARG A 106 3.25 9.48 -7.85
C ARG A 106 3.58 10.67 -6.95
N GLN A 107 4.49 11.53 -7.40
CA GLN A 107 4.89 12.71 -6.61
C GLN A 107 3.69 13.62 -6.36
N ARG A 108 2.84 13.84 -7.36
CA ARG A 108 1.64 14.66 -7.20
C ARG A 108 0.64 14.02 -6.26
N VAL A 109 0.17 12.80 -6.56
CA VAL A 109 -1.00 12.24 -5.86
C VAL A 109 -0.69 11.75 -4.45
N ARG A 110 0.57 11.37 -4.17
CA ARG A 110 0.98 10.83 -2.88
C ARG A 110 1.56 11.87 -1.93
N TYR A 111 2.31 12.84 -2.45
CA TYR A 111 3.06 13.80 -1.64
C TYR A 111 2.74 15.27 -1.93
N GLY A 112 2.28 15.58 -3.12
CA GLY A 112 2.04 16.96 -3.59
C GLY A 112 0.63 17.48 -3.33
N THR A 113 -0.17 16.82 -2.48
CA THR A 113 -1.53 17.22 -2.13
C THR A 113 -1.59 17.75 -0.70
N GLU A 114 -2.71 18.39 -0.34
CA GLU A 114 -2.94 18.88 1.02
C GLU A 114 -3.28 17.78 2.03
N LYS A 115 -3.57 16.54 1.55
CA LYS A 115 -3.84 15.40 2.43
C LYS A 115 -2.58 15.00 3.19
N ASP A 116 -2.72 14.74 4.48
CA ASP A 116 -1.66 14.12 5.26
C ASP A 116 -1.41 12.66 4.85
N GLN A 117 -0.31 12.09 5.32
CA GLN A 117 0.06 10.72 4.99
C GLN A 117 -0.89 9.69 5.60
N ARG A 118 -1.54 9.99 6.72
CA ARG A 118 -2.55 9.14 7.34
C ARG A 118 -3.74 8.91 6.40
N LEU A 119 -4.31 9.97 5.83
CA LEU A 119 -5.40 9.86 4.86
C LEU A 119 -4.94 9.31 3.51
N THR A 120 -3.72 9.64 3.10
CA THR A 120 -3.12 9.09 1.88
C THR A 120 -3.00 7.56 1.99
N GLU A 121 -2.45 7.04 3.08
CA GLU A 121 -2.32 5.60 3.29
C GLU A 121 -3.70 4.92 3.48
N LEU A 122 -4.68 5.59 4.12
CA LEU A 122 -6.06 5.09 4.18
C LEU A 122 -6.65 4.83 2.78
N ILE A 123 -6.46 5.76 1.83
CA ILE A 123 -6.93 5.59 0.45
C ILE A 123 -6.18 4.44 -0.22
N ILE A 124 -4.88 4.31 0.01
CA ILE A 124 -4.04 3.26 -0.58
C ILE A 124 -4.46 1.88 -0.11
N ILE A 125 -4.58 1.66 1.21
CA ILE A 125 -5.00 0.34 1.73
C ILE A 125 -6.46 0.03 1.37
N SER A 126 -7.34 1.04 1.31
CA SER A 126 -8.72 0.86 0.83
C SER A 126 -8.74 0.42 -0.64
N THR A 127 -7.92 1.06 -1.49
CA THR A 127 -7.75 0.68 -2.90
C THR A 127 -7.24 -0.76 -3.01
N ALA A 128 -6.15 -1.08 -2.31
CA ALA A 128 -5.56 -2.42 -2.32
C ALA A 128 -6.55 -3.50 -1.86
N ARG A 129 -7.40 -3.18 -0.85
CA ARG A 129 -8.44 -4.09 -0.37
C ARG A 129 -9.54 -4.33 -1.40
N GLU A 130 -10.05 -3.28 -2.05
CA GLU A 130 -11.14 -3.41 -3.02
C GLU A 130 -10.71 -4.21 -4.26
N ILE A 131 -9.48 -4.02 -4.75
CA ILE A 131 -8.93 -4.81 -5.85
C ILE A 131 -8.35 -6.15 -5.40
N ASN A 132 -8.43 -6.48 -4.10
CA ASN A 132 -7.90 -7.69 -3.46
C ASN A 132 -6.41 -7.93 -3.76
N ASN A 133 -5.60 -6.87 -3.69
CA ASN A 133 -4.16 -6.96 -3.93
C ASN A 133 -3.39 -7.13 -2.62
N GLN A 134 -2.98 -8.37 -2.34
CA GLN A 134 -2.25 -8.74 -1.13
C GLN A 134 -0.89 -8.06 -1.03
N TYR A 135 -0.18 -7.88 -2.16
CA TYR A 135 1.13 -7.25 -2.18
C TYR A 135 1.07 -5.80 -1.67
N GLU A 136 0.21 -4.98 -2.30
CA GLU A 136 0.06 -3.57 -1.95
C GLU A 136 -0.50 -3.39 -0.54
N TYR A 137 -1.54 -4.16 -0.20
CA TYR A 137 -2.14 -4.05 1.13
C TYR A 137 -1.12 -4.31 2.23
N SER A 138 -0.41 -5.45 2.16
CA SER A 138 0.56 -5.83 3.19
C SER A 138 1.83 -4.96 3.18
N ALA A 139 2.12 -4.27 2.07
CA ALA A 139 3.19 -3.29 2.03
C ALA A 139 2.79 -1.95 2.68
N HIS A 140 1.51 -1.56 2.55
CA HIS A 140 1.02 -0.25 2.95
C HIS A 140 0.35 -0.20 4.33
N GLU A 141 -0.18 -1.30 4.84
CA GLU A 141 -0.75 -1.30 6.20
C GLU A 141 0.25 -0.88 7.29
N PRO A 142 1.50 -1.37 7.32
CA PRO A 142 2.48 -0.88 8.29
C PRO A 142 2.82 0.61 8.11
N LEU A 143 2.75 1.13 6.88
CA LEU A 143 2.94 2.56 6.61
C LEU A 143 1.77 3.38 7.12
N ALA A 144 0.54 2.87 6.95
CA ALA A 144 -0.67 3.48 7.49
C ALA A 144 -0.62 3.58 9.02
N GLN A 145 -0.23 2.49 9.70
CA GLN A 145 0.00 2.48 11.15
C GLN A 145 1.07 3.50 11.57
N SER A 146 2.18 3.56 10.84
CA SER A 146 3.27 4.51 11.10
C SER A 146 2.85 5.97 10.87
N ALA A 147 1.92 6.20 9.95
CA ALA A 147 1.33 7.51 9.70
C ALA A 147 0.23 7.89 10.73
N GLY A 148 -0.07 7.01 11.67
CA GLY A 148 -1.03 7.25 12.75
C GLY A 148 -2.47 6.84 12.43
N LEU A 149 -2.69 6.02 11.38
CA LEU A 149 -4.02 5.48 11.11
C LEU A 149 -4.41 4.47 12.20
N GLU A 150 -5.57 4.67 12.79
CA GLU A 150 -6.07 3.91 13.92
C GLU A 150 -6.42 2.48 13.53
N GLN A 151 -6.09 1.52 14.39
CA GLN A 151 -6.29 0.09 14.12
C GLN A 151 -7.76 -0.24 13.80
N GLY A 152 -8.71 0.42 14.47
CA GLY A 152 -10.14 0.22 14.21
C GLY A 152 -10.54 0.56 12.77
N ILE A 153 -9.93 1.61 12.17
CA ILE A 153 -10.16 1.99 10.77
C ILE A 153 -9.48 0.98 9.84
N ILE A 154 -8.25 0.56 10.17
CA ILE A 154 -7.54 -0.48 9.41
C ILE A 154 -8.37 -1.76 9.36
N ASP A 155 -8.98 -2.18 10.47
CA ASP A 155 -9.84 -3.37 10.54
C ASP A 155 -11.13 -3.23 9.73
N ILE A 156 -11.74 -2.03 9.70
CA ILE A 156 -12.88 -1.74 8.82
C ILE A 156 -12.51 -1.95 7.36
N VAL A 157 -11.34 -1.48 6.95
CA VAL A 157 -10.83 -1.65 5.59
C VAL A 157 -10.46 -3.11 5.34
N ARG A 158 -9.60 -3.71 6.19
CA ARG A 158 -9.08 -5.07 6.06
C ARG A 158 -10.19 -6.10 5.88
N PHE A 159 -11.20 -6.05 6.75
CA PHE A 159 -12.32 -6.99 6.75
C PHE A 159 -13.51 -6.52 5.91
N ARG A 160 -13.37 -5.38 5.21
CA ARG A 160 -14.44 -4.77 4.40
C ARG A 160 -15.76 -4.68 5.17
N ARG A 161 -15.70 -4.25 6.44
CA ARG A 161 -16.88 -4.13 7.29
C ARG A 161 -17.86 -3.14 6.66
N PRO A 162 -19.19 -3.41 6.71
CA PRO A 162 -20.20 -2.41 6.33
C PRO A 162 -19.95 -1.09 7.06
N LEU A 163 -20.19 0.04 6.38
CA LEU A 163 -20.00 1.36 7.00
C LEU A 163 -21.23 1.84 7.74
N GLU A 164 -22.38 1.18 7.50
CA GLU A 164 -23.63 1.47 8.18
C GLU A 164 -23.61 0.85 9.59
N ASN A 165 -24.08 1.64 10.55
CA ASN A 165 -24.24 1.18 11.95
C ASN A 165 -22.95 0.68 12.62
N LEU A 166 -21.79 1.17 12.19
CA LEU A 166 -20.54 0.89 12.89
C LEU A 166 -20.61 1.39 14.33
N PRO A 167 -20.03 0.65 15.29
CA PRO A 167 -19.84 1.16 16.64
C PRO A 167 -18.91 2.38 16.59
N PRO A 168 -18.95 3.25 17.64
CA PRO A 168 -17.97 4.31 17.75
C PRO A 168 -16.54 3.76 17.62
N THR A 169 -15.83 4.23 16.58
CA THR A 169 -14.48 3.78 16.26
C THR A 169 -13.56 5.00 16.31
N ASP A 170 -12.49 4.89 17.07
CA ASP A 170 -11.53 5.99 17.24
C ASP A 170 -10.94 6.41 15.88
N GLY A 171 -10.87 7.72 15.64
CA GLY A 171 -10.41 8.32 14.41
C GLY A 171 -11.35 8.23 13.21
N LEU A 172 -12.44 7.45 13.28
CA LEU A 172 -13.40 7.33 12.19
C LEU A 172 -14.38 8.52 12.22
N GLY A 173 -14.04 9.55 11.49
CA GLY A 173 -14.90 10.71 11.24
C GLY A 173 -15.56 10.67 9.85
N GLU A 174 -16.17 11.78 9.51
CA GLU A 174 -16.84 11.96 8.22
C GLU A 174 -15.87 11.88 7.04
N ILE A 175 -14.63 12.35 7.24
CA ILE A 175 -13.56 12.31 6.23
C ILE A 175 -13.18 10.87 5.90
N GLU A 176 -12.83 10.07 6.91
CA GLU A 176 -12.41 8.68 6.75
C GLU A 176 -13.55 7.82 6.17
N HIS A 177 -14.76 8.00 6.69
CA HIS A 177 -15.95 7.33 6.16
C HIS A 177 -16.14 7.62 4.67
N THR A 178 -16.07 8.91 4.28
CA THR A 178 -16.26 9.32 2.88
C THR A 178 -15.16 8.77 1.98
N LEU A 179 -13.90 8.77 2.43
CA LEU A 179 -12.77 8.22 1.65
C LEU A 179 -12.91 6.71 1.43
N ILE A 180 -13.30 5.95 2.45
CA ILE A 180 -13.52 4.51 2.33
C ILE A 180 -14.69 4.24 1.38
N GLN A 181 -15.82 4.93 1.57
CA GLN A 181 -17.01 4.75 0.72
C GLN A 181 -16.73 5.13 -0.73
N PHE A 182 -16.09 6.29 -0.96
CA PHE A 182 -15.72 6.74 -2.30
C PHE A 182 -14.82 5.71 -3.01
N THR A 183 -13.82 5.17 -2.31
CA THR A 183 -12.90 4.16 -2.86
C THR A 183 -13.65 2.87 -3.22
N ARG A 184 -14.54 2.40 -2.34
CA ARG A 184 -15.37 1.21 -2.58
C ARG A 184 -16.26 1.38 -3.81
N GLU A 185 -16.99 2.49 -3.88
CA GLU A 185 -17.88 2.74 -5.01
C GLU A 185 -17.10 2.91 -6.32
N LEU A 186 -15.96 3.63 -6.29
CA LEU A 186 -15.16 3.86 -7.50
C LEU A 186 -14.58 2.58 -8.10
N ILE A 187 -14.25 1.60 -7.26
CA ILE A 187 -13.61 0.35 -7.71
C ILE A 187 -14.62 -0.77 -7.95
N SER A 188 -15.62 -0.90 -7.07
CA SER A 188 -16.48 -2.08 -7.02
C SER A 188 -17.88 -1.85 -7.61
N GLU A 189 -18.27 -0.59 -7.85
CA GLU A 189 -19.57 -0.25 -8.41
C GLU A 189 -19.43 0.34 -9.82
N GLU A 190 -20.56 0.48 -10.53
CA GLU A 190 -20.58 1.10 -11.86
C GLU A 190 -20.07 2.55 -11.84
N LYS A 191 -20.39 3.27 -10.76
CA LYS A 191 -19.98 4.68 -10.55
C LYS A 191 -20.07 5.05 -9.08
N VAL A 192 -19.37 6.12 -8.72
CA VAL A 192 -19.57 6.78 -7.42
C VAL A 192 -20.98 7.38 -7.38
N SER A 193 -21.73 7.09 -6.32
CA SER A 193 -23.09 7.59 -6.13
C SER A 193 -23.10 9.12 -6.02
N SER A 194 -24.21 9.74 -6.41
CA SER A 194 -24.36 11.20 -6.31
C SER A 194 -24.23 11.71 -4.87
N GLN A 195 -24.65 10.91 -3.89
CA GLN A 195 -24.55 11.25 -2.48
C GLN A 195 -23.08 11.26 -2.02
N THR A 196 -22.34 10.18 -2.28
CA THR A 196 -20.92 10.08 -1.93
C THR A 196 -20.08 11.12 -2.66
N PHE A 197 -20.38 11.36 -3.95
CA PHE A 197 -19.71 12.39 -4.73
C PHE A 197 -19.94 13.81 -4.17
N ALA A 198 -21.19 14.16 -3.84
CA ALA A 198 -21.51 15.47 -3.27
C ALA A 198 -20.79 15.68 -1.94
N LYS A 199 -20.73 14.63 -1.08
CA LYS A 199 -20.00 14.67 0.18
C LYS A 199 -18.49 14.82 -0.01
N ALA A 200 -17.92 14.13 -0.96
CA ALA A 200 -16.51 14.26 -1.30
C ALA A 200 -16.19 15.69 -1.81
N ILE A 201 -17.05 16.28 -2.63
CA ILE A 201 -16.89 17.68 -3.07
C ILE A 201 -16.99 18.66 -1.89
N GLU A 202 -17.93 18.44 -0.96
CA GLU A 202 -18.06 19.28 0.25
C GLU A 202 -16.77 19.27 1.08
N LEU A 203 -16.17 18.08 1.28
CA LEU A 203 -15.00 17.91 2.14
C LEU A 203 -13.67 18.27 1.47
N PHE A 204 -13.52 18.02 0.17
CA PHE A 204 -12.23 18.09 -0.51
C PHE A 204 -12.20 19.05 -1.70
N GLY A 205 -13.33 19.58 -2.11
CA GLY A 205 -13.45 20.41 -3.31
C GLY A 205 -13.13 19.66 -4.61
N ASN A 206 -13.26 20.32 -5.74
CA ASN A 206 -13.05 19.72 -7.07
C ASN A 206 -11.64 19.15 -7.24
N GLN A 207 -10.62 19.89 -6.83
CA GLN A 207 -9.23 19.46 -6.93
C GLN A 207 -8.94 18.28 -6.03
N GLY A 208 -9.41 18.31 -4.78
CA GLY A 208 -9.19 17.20 -3.83
C GLY A 208 -9.83 15.91 -4.29
N VAL A 209 -11.06 15.95 -4.84
CA VAL A 209 -11.72 14.76 -5.42
C VAL A 209 -10.96 14.23 -6.63
N MET A 210 -10.43 15.13 -7.50
CA MET A 210 -9.60 14.71 -8.63
C MET A 210 -8.29 14.07 -8.17
N ASP A 211 -7.63 14.63 -7.15
CA ASP A 211 -6.39 14.07 -6.56
C ASP A 211 -6.65 12.71 -5.88
N ILE A 212 -7.79 12.53 -5.19
CA ILE A 212 -8.21 11.25 -4.60
C ILE A 212 -8.42 10.21 -5.71
N THR A 213 -9.15 10.57 -6.76
CA THR A 213 -9.36 9.71 -7.93
C THR A 213 -8.04 9.32 -8.59
N GLY A 214 -7.12 10.29 -8.72
CA GLY A 214 -5.78 10.07 -9.25
C GLY A 214 -4.95 9.11 -8.39
N LEU A 215 -5.03 9.21 -7.07
CA LEU A 215 -4.34 8.31 -6.15
C LEU A 215 -4.88 6.87 -6.26
N ILE A 216 -6.22 6.71 -6.27
CA ILE A 216 -6.87 5.41 -6.46
C ILE A 216 -6.48 4.81 -7.82
N GLY A 217 -6.52 5.62 -8.89
CA GLY A 217 -6.12 5.20 -10.24
C GLY A 217 -4.65 4.78 -10.32
N TYR A 218 -3.75 5.53 -9.68
CA TYR A 218 -2.33 5.21 -9.61
C TYR A 218 -2.11 3.83 -8.94
N TYR A 219 -2.71 3.58 -7.77
CA TYR A 219 -2.56 2.30 -7.07
C TYR A 219 -3.30 1.15 -7.76
N ASN A 220 -4.34 1.43 -8.53
CA ASN A 220 -4.95 0.45 -9.41
C ASN A 220 -3.98 0.03 -10.54
N PHE A 221 -3.26 0.99 -11.15
CA PHE A 221 -2.23 0.69 -12.13
C PHE A 221 -1.04 -0.08 -11.52
N VAL A 222 -0.61 0.28 -10.31
CA VAL A 222 0.37 -0.49 -9.53
C VAL A 222 -0.08 -1.95 -9.39
N ALA A 223 -1.31 -2.17 -8.94
CA ALA A 223 -1.86 -3.50 -8.74
C ALA A 223 -1.99 -4.31 -10.05
N MET A 224 -2.37 -3.66 -11.16
CA MET A 224 -2.38 -4.28 -12.49
C MET A 224 -0.97 -4.71 -12.90
N THR A 225 0.06 -3.90 -12.62
CA THR A 225 1.46 -4.25 -12.88
C THR A 225 1.88 -5.47 -12.06
N LEU A 226 1.61 -5.46 -10.75
CA LEU A 226 1.92 -6.59 -9.88
C LEU A 226 1.27 -7.89 -10.37
N LYS A 227 0.02 -7.81 -10.79
CA LYS A 227 -0.75 -8.96 -11.30
C LYS A 227 -0.25 -9.43 -12.67
N ALA A 228 0.03 -8.51 -13.60
CA ALA A 228 0.45 -8.86 -14.95
C ALA A 228 1.82 -9.53 -14.98
N PHE A 229 2.74 -9.03 -14.17
CA PHE A 229 4.11 -9.54 -14.09
C PHE A 229 4.33 -10.54 -12.94
N ASP A 230 3.27 -10.92 -12.25
CA ASP A 230 3.28 -11.86 -11.12
C ASP A 230 4.43 -11.55 -10.15
N VAL A 231 4.45 -10.28 -9.69
CA VAL A 231 5.52 -9.79 -8.82
C VAL A 231 5.37 -10.40 -7.44
N GLN A 232 6.35 -11.21 -7.04
CA GLN A 232 6.36 -11.90 -5.77
C GLN A 232 6.86 -11.00 -4.66
N ARG A 233 6.33 -11.17 -3.46
CA ARG A 233 6.89 -10.58 -2.25
C ARG A 233 8.13 -11.38 -1.82
N PRO A 234 9.08 -10.76 -1.11
CA PRO A 234 10.19 -11.50 -0.52
C PRO A 234 9.68 -12.68 0.34
N ALA A 235 10.39 -13.79 0.30
CA ALA A 235 10.06 -14.96 1.10
C ALA A 235 9.94 -14.59 2.59
N GLY A 236 8.93 -15.12 3.27
CA GLY A 236 8.63 -14.81 4.66
C GLY A 236 7.87 -13.50 4.89
N SER A 237 7.47 -12.79 3.82
CA SER A 237 6.61 -11.61 3.96
C SER A 237 5.23 -12.01 4.47
N GLU A 238 4.77 -11.30 5.48
CA GLU A 238 3.44 -11.50 6.06
C GLU A 238 2.33 -11.09 5.09
N LEU A 239 1.26 -11.87 5.02
CA LEU A 239 0.07 -11.58 4.23
C LEU A 239 -1.01 -11.06 5.16
N LEU A 240 -1.36 -9.78 5.04
CA LEU A 240 -2.24 -9.09 5.99
C LEU A 240 -3.71 -9.03 5.55
N LEU A 241 -4.01 -9.20 4.25
CA LEU A 241 -5.41 -9.36 3.82
C LEU A 241 -5.88 -10.78 4.11
N PRO A 242 -7.15 -10.93 4.55
CA PRO A 242 -7.79 -12.24 4.62
C PRO A 242 -7.74 -12.95 3.26
N ILE A 243 -7.29 -14.20 3.25
CA ILE A 243 -7.32 -15.03 2.05
C ILE A 243 -8.78 -15.44 1.85
N ARG A 244 -9.34 -15.13 0.67
CA ARG A 244 -10.69 -15.62 0.33
C ARG A 244 -10.59 -17.12 0.05
N ASP A 245 -11.40 -17.88 0.74
CA ASP A 245 -11.64 -19.27 0.36
C ASP A 245 -12.61 -19.24 -0.85
N ASP A 246 -12.06 -19.37 -2.07
CA ASP A 246 -12.85 -19.39 -3.31
C ASP A 246 -13.57 -20.74 -3.50
N THR A 247 -13.66 -21.57 -2.46
CA THR A 247 -14.32 -22.89 -2.47
C THR A 247 -15.76 -22.86 -1.94
N LEU A 248 -16.34 -21.65 -1.68
CA LEU A 248 -17.76 -21.51 -1.28
C LEU A 248 -18.63 -21.04 -2.43
#